data_3c0a0ac8f0cba4d983c75613e1de3296
#
_entry.id   3c0a0ac8f0cba4d983c75613e1de3296
#
_cell.length_a   1.000
_cell.length_b   1.000
_cell.length_c   1.000
_cell.angle_alpha   90.00
_cell.angle_beta   90.00
_cell.angle_gamma   90.00
#
_symmetry.space_group_name_H-M   'P 1'
#
loop_
_entity.id
_entity.type
_entity.pdbx_description
1 polymer ?
#
loop_
_entity_poly.entity_id
_entity_poly.type
_entity_poly.pdbx_seq_one_letter_code
_entity_poly.pdbx_strand_id
1 'polypeptide(L)'
;MYSQGMWLPNELLEQETNMKSKGMTMSASGIYSINSGSLKDAIVHFGGFCTGEVISDQGLVLTNHHCGYSAIQSHSSVQNDYLKNGFWAESFSEEKPNEGLFVDFIVSIDDVSESIQNFIAKGLSQNEAIDSLYK
;
A
#
# COMPACT_ATOMS: atom_id res chain seq x y z
N MET A 1 -25.94 -0.64 -18.55
CA MET A 1 -25.52 -1.62 -17.50
C MET A 1 -24.45 -0.90 -16.70
N TYR A 2 -24.69 -0.61 -15.43
CA TYR A 2 -23.69 0.03 -14.57
C TYR A 2 -22.54 -0.96 -14.37
N SER A 3 -21.32 -0.57 -14.68
CA SER A 3 -20.15 -1.40 -14.39
C SER A 3 -19.91 -1.33 -12.88
N GLN A 4 -20.01 -2.47 -12.20
CA GLN A 4 -19.50 -2.57 -10.84
C GLN A 4 -17.98 -2.32 -10.88
N GLY A 5 -17.48 -1.54 -9.97
CA GLY A 5 -16.08 -1.26 -9.77
C GLY A 5 -15.73 -1.46 -8.30
N MET A 6 -14.47 -1.41 -7.95
CA MET A 6 -13.95 -1.61 -6.60
C MET A 6 -14.08 -3.07 -6.12
N TRP A 7 -13.51 -3.99 -6.86
CA TRP A 7 -13.32 -5.36 -6.41
C TRP A 7 -12.10 -5.47 -5.49
N LEU A 8 -12.15 -6.43 -4.59
CA LEU A 8 -10.99 -6.75 -3.77
C LEU A 8 -9.88 -7.34 -4.66
N PRO A 9 -8.60 -7.05 -4.39
CA PRO A 9 -7.48 -7.54 -5.21
C PRO A 9 -7.45 -9.06 -5.37
N ASN A 10 -7.83 -9.83 -4.35
CA ASN A 10 -7.91 -11.28 -4.39
C ASN A 10 -9.06 -11.83 -5.25
N GLU A 11 -10.04 -10.99 -5.63
CA GLU A 11 -11.19 -11.35 -6.49
C GLU A 11 -10.94 -11.00 -7.97
N LEU A 12 -9.83 -10.35 -8.30
CA LEU A 12 -9.57 -9.85 -9.66
C LEU A 12 -9.52 -10.96 -10.71
N LEU A 13 -9.10 -12.16 -10.33
CA LEU A 13 -9.05 -13.31 -11.26
C LEU A 13 -10.43 -13.65 -11.82
N GLU A 14 -11.47 -13.60 -10.98
CA GLU A 14 -12.85 -13.86 -11.39
C GLU A 14 -13.39 -12.74 -12.31
N GLN A 15 -12.86 -11.54 -12.19
CA GLN A 15 -13.26 -10.37 -12.96
C GLN A 15 -12.42 -10.16 -14.23
N GLU A 16 -11.39 -10.95 -14.46
CA GLU A 16 -10.42 -10.73 -15.55
C GLU A 16 -11.11 -10.64 -16.92
N THR A 17 -12.04 -11.52 -17.22
CA THR A 17 -12.79 -11.51 -18.50
C THR A 17 -13.60 -10.22 -18.66
N ASN A 18 -14.27 -9.78 -17.60
CA ASN A 18 -15.04 -8.53 -17.60
C ASN A 18 -14.12 -7.31 -17.77
N MET A 19 -12.99 -7.27 -17.07
CA MET A 19 -12.01 -6.18 -17.16
C MET A 19 -11.37 -6.12 -18.55
N LYS A 20 -10.99 -7.26 -19.13
CA LYS A 20 -10.46 -7.36 -20.51
C LYS A 20 -11.47 -6.89 -21.56
N SER A 21 -12.75 -7.20 -21.41
CA SER A 21 -13.80 -6.72 -22.32
C SER A 21 -13.95 -5.18 -22.30
N LYS A 22 -13.47 -4.53 -21.25
CA LYS A 22 -13.45 -3.06 -21.08
C LYS A 22 -12.11 -2.42 -21.45
N GLY A 23 -11.18 -3.20 -22.00
CA GLY A 23 -9.90 -2.70 -22.51
C GLY A 23 -8.69 -2.94 -21.61
N MET A 24 -8.83 -3.70 -20.52
CA MET A 24 -7.67 -4.08 -19.70
C MET A 24 -6.74 -4.98 -20.53
N THR A 25 -5.45 -4.63 -20.57
CA THR A 25 -4.40 -5.38 -21.28
C THR A 25 -3.57 -6.26 -20.36
N MET A 26 -3.51 -5.94 -19.06
CA MET A 26 -2.80 -6.72 -18.05
C MET A 26 -3.62 -7.98 -17.67
N SER A 27 -2.94 -8.99 -17.14
CA SER A 27 -3.60 -10.11 -16.47
C SER A 27 -3.98 -9.71 -15.02
N ALA A 28 -5.00 -10.37 -14.46
CA ALA A 28 -5.32 -10.20 -13.05
C ALA A 28 -4.13 -10.52 -12.14
N SER A 29 -3.36 -11.60 -12.47
CA SER A 29 -2.14 -11.97 -11.75
C SER A 29 -1.00 -10.97 -11.91
N GLY A 30 -0.95 -10.21 -12.99
CA GLY A 30 0.00 -9.12 -13.17
C GLY A 30 -0.31 -7.90 -12.30
N ILE A 31 -1.59 -7.71 -11.94
CA ILE A 31 -2.02 -6.67 -11.03
C ILE A 31 -1.82 -7.11 -9.57
N TYR A 32 -2.29 -8.31 -9.25
CA TYR A 32 -2.22 -8.86 -7.90
C TYR A 32 -1.88 -10.36 -7.93
N SER A 33 -0.78 -10.72 -7.32
CA SER A 33 -0.37 -12.10 -7.08
C SER A 33 0.24 -12.23 -5.69
N ILE A 34 -0.14 -13.29 -4.97
CA ILE A 34 0.45 -13.58 -3.65
C ILE A 34 1.84 -14.21 -3.80
N ASN A 35 2.01 -15.05 -4.82
CA ASN A 35 3.20 -15.91 -4.97
C ASN A 35 4.17 -15.46 -6.07
N SER A 36 3.87 -14.36 -6.76
CA SER A 36 4.68 -13.87 -7.87
C SER A 36 4.73 -12.36 -7.86
N GLY A 37 5.78 -11.78 -8.43
CA GLY A 37 5.88 -10.34 -8.63
C GLY A 37 4.67 -9.79 -9.41
N SER A 38 4.08 -8.73 -8.94
CA SER A 38 2.90 -8.08 -9.50
C SER A 38 2.89 -6.59 -9.18
N LEU A 39 1.96 -5.85 -9.77
CA LEU A 39 1.82 -4.40 -9.51
C LEU A 39 1.62 -4.08 -8.01
N LYS A 40 1.04 -5.01 -7.23
CA LYS A 40 0.89 -4.84 -5.77
C LYS A 40 2.22 -4.56 -5.05
N ASP A 41 3.34 -5.09 -5.59
CA ASP A 41 4.65 -4.97 -4.94
C ASP A 41 5.22 -3.54 -5.02
N ALA A 42 4.66 -2.70 -5.89
CA ALA A 42 4.97 -1.28 -5.94
C ALA A 42 4.18 -0.47 -4.89
N ILE A 43 3.12 -1.04 -4.32
CA ILE A 43 2.26 -0.34 -3.37
C ILE A 43 2.79 -0.56 -1.96
N VAL A 44 2.96 0.53 -1.22
CA VAL A 44 3.53 0.51 0.13
C VAL A 44 2.60 1.18 1.13
N HIS A 45 2.67 0.75 2.38
CA HIS A 45 2.07 1.46 3.51
C HIS A 45 3.03 2.57 3.92
N PHE A 46 2.61 3.80 3.72
CA PHE A 46 3.46 4.98 3.91
C PHE A 46 3.26 5.58 5.30
N GLY A 47 4.33 5.64 6.06
CA GLY A 47 4.37 6.26 7.39
C GLY A 47 3.47 5.62 8.44
N GLY A 48 2.92 4.43 8.19
CA GLY A 48 1.99 3.75 9.09
C GLY A 48 0.53 4.25 9.02
N PHE A 49 0.19 5.15 8.07
CA PHE A 49 -1.16 5.73 7.99
C PHE A 49 -1.65 6.05 6.56
N CYS A 50 -0.78 6.03 5.59
CA CYS A 50 -1.11 6.33 4.19
C CYS A 50 -0.68 5.20 3.25
N THR A 51 -1.00 5.36 1.97
CA THR A 51 -0.52 4.53 0.88
C THR A 51 0.43 5.33 0.01
N GLY A 52 1.48 4.71 -0.51
CA GLY A 52 2.37 5.26 -1.51
C GLY A 52 2.66 4.25 -2.61
N GLU A 53 3.20 4.72 -3.73
CA GLU A 53 3.61 3.91 -4.86
C GLU A 53 5.10 4.13 -5.15
N VAL A 54 5.88 3.05 -5.16
CA VAL A 54 7.28 3.08 -5.59
C VAL A 54 7.31 3.05 -7.12
N ILE A 55 7.84 4.10 -7.74
CA ILE A 55 7.81 4.28 -9.20
C ILE A 55 9.19 4.26 -9.87
N SER A 56 10.25 4.01 -9.10
CA SER A 56 11.60 3.86 -9.65
C SER A 56 12.40 2.80 -8.91
N ASP A 57 13.43 2.31 -9.55
CA ASP A 57 14.42 1.40 -8.98
C ASP A 57 15.33 2.06 -7.93
N GLN A 58 15.26 3.38 -7.81
CA GLN A 58 16.01 4.17 -6.83
C GLN A 58 15.15 4.60 -5.64
N GLY A 59 13.92 4.05 -5.53
CA GLY A 59 13.05 4.27 -4.37
C GLY A 59 12.24 5.57 -4.41
N LEU A 60 12.02 6.18 -5.59
CA LEU A 60 11.10 7.32 -5.70
C LEU A 60 9.67 6.84 -5.38
N VAL A 61 9.04 7.48 -4.41
CA VAL A 61 7.69 7.17 -3.93
C VAL A 61 6.75 8.32 -4.25
N LEU A 62 5.61 8.01 -4.85
CA LEU A 62 4.47 8.93 -4.95
C LEU A 62 3.52 8.67 -3.80
N THR A 63 2.94 9.73 -3.25
CA THR A 63 1.86 9.66 -2.27
C THR A 63 0.99 10.91 -2.33
N ASN A 64 -0.05 10.99 -1.53
CA ASN A 64 -0.90 12.16 -1.45
C ASN A 64 -0.22 13.29 -0.67
N HIS A 65 -0.47 14.54 -1.07
CA HIS A 65 0.07 15.73 -0.40
C HIS A 65 -0.19 15.71 1.12
N HIS A 66 -1.41 15.34 1.55
CA HIS A 66 -1.73 15.31 2.98
C HIS A 66 -0.93 14.28 3.77
N CYS A 67 -0.45 13.22 3.13
CA CYS A 67 0.40 12.21 3.76
C CYS A 67 1.82 12.74 4.04
N GLY A 68 2.32 13.63 3.17
CA GLY A 68 3.61 14.29 3.32
C GLY A 68 3.56 15.64 4.06
N TYR A 69 2.36 16.11 4.42
CA TYR A 69 2.18 17.49 4.90
C TYR A 69 3.09 17.84 6.08
N SER A 70 3.14 17.02 7.11
CA SER A 70 3.97 17.25 8.29
C SER A 70 5.47 17.27 7.96
N ALA A 71 5.92 16.41 7.05
CA ALA A 71 7.29 16.39 6.57
C ALA A 71 7.63 17.68 5.80
N ILE A 72 6.76 18.10 4.88
CA ILE A 72 6.92 19.36 4.13
C ILE A 72 6.95 20.54 5.10
N GLN A 73 6.04 20.56 6.08
CA GLN A 73 5.97 21.62 7.08
C GLN A 73 7.24 21.70 7.93
N SER A 74 7.79 20.57 8.36
CA SER A 74 9.00 20.53 9.20
C SER A 74 10.23 21.13 8.50
N HIS A 75 10.27 21.05 7.18
CA HIS A 75 11.34 21.64 6.36
C HIS A 75 11.04 23.07 5.90
N SER A 76 9.80 23.55 6.08
CA SER A 76 9.41 24.90 5.67
C SER A 76 9.83 25.96 6.69
N SER A 77 10.10 27.15 6.19
CA SER A 77 10.40 28.35 7.00
C SER A 77 9.76 29.58 6.35
N VAL A 78 9.81 30.73 7.03
CA VAL A 78 9.32 32.00 6.45
C VAL A 78 10.07 32.35 5.16
N GLN A 79 11.36 32.00 5.07
CA GLN A 79 12.21 32.27 3.90
C GLN A 79 12.01 31.20 2.79
N ASN A 80 11.68 29.98 3.19
CA ASN A 80 11.52 28.84 2.28
C ASN A 80 10.18 28.14 2.58
N ASP A 81 9.09 28.73 2.09
CA ASP A 81 7.75 28.18 2.28
C ASP A 81 7.48 27.06 1.27
N TYR A 82 7.92 25.84 1.60
CA TYR A 82 7.73 24.66 0.74
C TYR A 82 6.28 24.20 0.66
N LEU A 83 5.45 24.51 1.65
CA LEU A 83 4.02 24.22 1.59
C LEU A 83 3.34 25.01 0.48
N LYS A 84 3.75 26.26 0.28
CA LYS A 84 3.19 27.17 -0.72
C LYS A 84 3.88 27.05 -2.08
N ASN A 85 5.20 26.98 -2.08
CA ASN A 85 6.00 27.09 -3.29
C ASN A 85 6.41 25.72 -3.87
N GLY A 86 6.24 24.65 -3.10
CA GLY A 86 6.79 23.33 -3.42
C GLY A 86 8.31 23.27 -3.17
N PHE A 87 8.85 22.08 -3.34
CA PHE A 87 10.26 21.78 -3.32
C PHE A 87 10.57 20.71 -4.35
N TRP A 88 11.63 20.88 -5.09
CA TRP A 88 12.13 19.92 -6.05
C TRP A 88 13.62 19.76 -5.88
N ALA A 89 14.08 18.55 -5.53
CA ALA A 89 15.49 18.21 -5.50
C ALA A 89 15.96 17.84 -6.92
N GLU A 90 17.00 18.47 -7.41
CA GLU A 90 17.60 18.14 -8.71
C GLU A 90 18.64 17.02 -8.60
N SER A 91 19.04 16.68 -7.37
CA SER A 91 19.99 15.61 -7.06
C SER A 91 19.70 14.99 -5.69
N PHE A 92 20.17 13.76 -5.44
CA PHE A 92 20.05 13.12 -4.14
C PHE A 92 20.65 13.91 -2.97
N SER A 93 21.70 14.72 -3.23
CA SER A 93 22.32 15.55 -2.20
C SER A 93 21.44 16.73 -1.75
N GLU A 94 20.43 17.08 -2.53
CA GLU A 94 19.47 18.14 -2.20
C GLU A 94 18.24 17.58 -1.49
N GLU A 95 18.02 16.27 -1.54
CA GLU A 95 16.90 15.64 -0.84
C GLU A 95 16.99 15.90 0.67
N LYS A 96 15.83 16.17 1.27
CA LYS A 96 15.75 16.47 2.70
C LYS A 96 15.39 15.22 3.47
N PRO A 97 16.22 14.81 4.44
CA PRO A 97 15.93 13.62 5.24
C PRO A 97 14.70 13.83 6.12
N ASN A 98 13.85 12.81 6.20
CA ASN A 98 12.66 12.78 7.05
C ASN A 98 12.86 11.70 8.11
N GLU A 99 13.36 12.12 9.28
CA GLU A 99 13.64 11.19 10.37
C GLU A 99 12.35 10.51 10.85
N GLY A 100 12.40 9.19 10.98
CA GLY A 100 11.27 8.39 11.43
C GLY A 100 10.17 8.15 10.37
N LEU A 101 10.31 8.68 9.15
CA LEU A 101 9.41 8.35 8.05
C LEU A 101 9.88 7.05 7.38
N PHE A 102 8.96 6.11 7.21
CA PHE A 102 9.25 4.78 6.66
C PHE A 102 8.15 4.32 5.70
N VAL A 103 8.43 3.28 4.95
CA VAL A 103 7.46 2.56 4.16
C VAL A 103 7.53 1.07 4.49
N ASP A 104 6.36 0.42 4.54
CA ASP A 104 6.25 -1.03 4.69
C ASP A 104 5.80 -1.65 3.37
N PHE A 105 6.50 -2.68 2.93
CA PHE A 105 6.10 -3.51 1.81
C PHE A 105 5.29 -4.71 2.30
N ILE A 106 4.16 -4.99 1.64
CA ILE A 106 3.38 -6.19 1.93
C ILE A 106 4.11 -7.40 1.33
N VAL A 107 4.62 -8.28 2.19
CA VAL A 107 5.34 -9.49 1.78
C VAL A 107 4.37 -10.63 1.49
N SER A 108 3.36 -10.83 2.36
CA SER A 108 2.33 -11.85 2.17
C SER A 108 1.00 -11.40 2.76
N ILE A 109 -0.08 -11.99 2.26
CA ILE A 109 -1.43 -11.88 2.82
C ILE A 109 -1.96 -13.31 2.91
N ASP A 110 -2.21 -13.77 4.13
CA ASP A 110 -2.63 -15.15 4.38
C ASP A 110 -4.06 -15.16 4.95
N ASP A 111 -4.89 -16.10 4.45
CA ASP A 111 -6.21 -16.37 5.04
C ASP A 111 -6.02 -17.19 6.32
N VAL A 112 -6.40 -16.59 7.44
CA VAL A 112 -6.29 -17.20 8.78
C VAL A 112 -7.62 -17.72 9.31
N SER A 113 -8.68 -17.73 8.49
CA SER A 113 -10.05 -18.10 8.89
C SER A 113 -10.11 -19.50 9.51
N GLU A 114 -9.45 -20.48 8.90
CA GLU A 114 -9.41 -21.86 9.42
C GLU A 114 -8.70 -21.92 10.78
N SER A 115 -7.58 -21.24 10.91
CA SER A 115 -6.83 -21.16 12.16
C SER A 115 -7.68 -20.58 13.30
N ILE A 116 -8.41 -19.48 13.03
CA ILE A 116 -9.32 -18.87 14.00
C ILE A 116 -10.44 -19.84 14.40
N GLN A 117 -11.08 -20.49 13.44
CA GLN A 117 -12.15 -21.45 13.71
C GLN A 117 -11.65 -22.63 14.54
N ASN A 118 -10.44 -23.12 14.29
CA ASN A 118 -9.82 -24.18 15.08
C ASN A 118 -9.56 -23.77 16.54
N PHE A 119 -9.16 -22.53 16.79
CA PHE A 119 -9.00 -22.02 18.16
C PHE A 119 -10.34 -21.87 18.86
N ILE A 120 -11.38 -21.37 18.19
CA ILE A 120 -12.74 -21.27 18.74
C ILE A 120 -13.30 -22.65 19.05
N ALA A 121 -13.08 -23.66 18.18
CA ALA A 121 -13.51 -25.03 18.43
C ALA A 121 -12.83 -25.67 19.66
N LYS A 122 -11.65 -25.19 20.05
CA LYS A 122 -10.95 -25.57 21.27
C LYS A 122 -11.40 -24.79 22.51
N GLY A 123 -12.42 -23.94 22.37
CA GLY A 123 -13.05 -23.23 23.48
C GLY A 123 -12.53 -21.80 23.72
N LEU A 124 -11.69 -21.26 22.85
CA LEU A 124 -11.28 -19.87 22.93
C LEU A 124 -12.40 -18.93 22.44
N SER A 125 -12.50 -17.76 23.04
CA SER A 125 -13.29 -16.67 22.47
C SER A 125 -12.66 -16.16 21.18
N GLN A 126 -13.42 -15.42 20.36
CA GLN A 126 -12.90 -14.87 19.10
C GLN A 126 -11.67 -13.98 19.31
N ASN A 127 -11.66 -13.15 20.35
CA ASN A 127 -10.52 -12.28 20.65
C ASN A 127 -9.28 -13.07 21.06
N GLU A 128 -9.43 -14.09 21.93
CA GLU A 128 -8.33 -14.98 22.32
C GLU A 128 -7.78 -15.77 21.14
N ALA A 129 -8.65 -16.18 20.20
CA ALA A 129 -8.24 -16.85 18.97
C ALA A 129 -7.41 -15.93 18.07
N ILE A 130 -7.81 -14.66 17.92
CA ILE A 130 -7.05 -13.64 17.18
C ILE A 130 -5.70 -13.39 17.86
N ASP A 131 -5.66 -13.16 19.16
CA ASP A 131 -4.43 -12.93 19.92
C ASP A 131 -3.45 -14.11 19.84
N SER A 132 -3.98 -15.32 19.63
CA SER A 132 -3.16 -16.54 19.49
C SER A 132 -2.44 -16.66 18.17
N LEU A 133 -2.84 -15.89 17.13
CA LEU A 133 -2.14 -15.83 15.85
C LEU A 133 -0.87 -14.96 15.89
N TYR A 134 -0.78 -14.04 16.85
CA TYR A 134 0.34 -13.11 16.98
C TYR A 134 1.44 -13.58 17.96
N LYS A 135 1.31 -14.80 18.48
CA LYS A 135 2.29 -15.43 19.39
C LYS A 135 3.12 -16.46 18.66
#